data_e5b50a0b4752717b9cb7be3460c0381f
#
_entry.id   e5b50a0b4752717b9cb7be3460c0381f
#
_cell.length_a   1.000
_cell.length_b   1.000
_cell.length_c   1.000
_cell.angle_alpha   90.00
_cell.angle_beta   90.00
_cell.angle_gamma   90.00
#
_symmetry.space_group_name_H-M   'P 1'
#
loop_
_entity.id
_entity.type
_entity.pdbx_description
1 polymer ?
#
loop_
_entity_poly.entity_id
_entity_poly.type
_entity_poly.pdbx_seq_one_letter_code
_entity_poly.pdbx_strand_id
1 'polypeptide(L)'
;GKKIRIIGDYDIDGVCSTYILLKGFHRAAGNGQIDYEIPDRIRDGYGINESIIRQAAEDGIDTLVTCDNGIAALKEISIAKQLGMTVVVTDHHEVPVDAYGQILPPADAVVDPKQDGETYPYHEICGAVVAWKLINVIYEDLGIPEHEWMELLEFAAIATVGDVMKLQDENRLIVKYGLKKIGSTKNTGLRMLVEKNNLDINNLSAYHIGFVIGPCLNAGGRLKSAKV
;
A
#
# COMPACT_ATOMS: atom_id res chain seq x y z
N GLY A 1 3.88 -21.01 11.53
CA GLY A 1 4.23 -19.79 10.81
C GLY A 1 3.66 -18.59 11.54
N LYS A 2 4.19 -17.41 11.32
CA LYS A 2 3.68 -16.16 11.92
C LYS A 2 2.39 -15.74 11.25
N LYS A 3 1.53 -15.04 12.00
CA LYS A 3 0.32 -14.41 11.50
C LYS A 3 0.60 -12.94 11.22
N ILE A 4 0.34 -12.50 10.00
CA ILE A 4 0.62 -11.14 9.54
C ILE A 4 -0.70 -10.42 9.27
N ARG A 5 -0.85 -9.20 9.81
CA ARG A 5 -1.93 -8.28 9.41
C ARG A 5 -1.35 -7.05 8.71
N ILE A 6 -1.84 -6.79 7.51
CA ILE A 6 -1.53 -5.57 6.75
C ILE A 6 -2.54 -4.51 7.19
N ILE A 7 -2.05 -3.31 7.53
CA ILE A 7 -2.92 -2.17 7.87
C ILE A 7 -2.71 -1.10 6.83
N GLY A 8 -3.71 -0.94 5.96
CA GLY A 8 -3.71 0.04 4.88
C GLY A 8 -4.38 1.36 5.25
N ASP A 9 -4.63 2.18 4.25
CA ASP A 9 -5.52 3.33 4.32
C ASP A 9 -6.72 3.17 3.38
N TYR A 10 -7.74 4.02 3.54
CA TYR A 10 -9.04 3.91 2.86
C TYR A 10 -9.07 4.58 1.48
N ASP A 11 -8.05 5.31 1.08
CA ASP A 11 -7.97 5.94 -0.24
C ASP A 11 -7.37 5.02 -1.31
N ILE A 12 -7.24 5.52 -2.51
CA ILE A 12 -6.79 4.74 -3.67
C ILE A 12 -5.36 4.22 -3.51
N ASP A 13 -4.46 4.98 -2.86
CA ASP A 13 -3.08 4.54 -2.63
C ASP A 13 -3.05 3.46 -1.55
N GLY A 14 -3.71 3.67 -0.41
CA GLY A 14 -3.82 2.69 0.65
C GLY A 14 -4.47 1.38 0.21
N VAL A 15 -5.54 1.45 -0.58
CA VAL A 15 -6.21 0.25 -1.14
C VAL A 15 -5.27 -0.50 -2.10
N CYS A 16 -4.58 0.19 -3.01
CA CYS A 16 -3.64 -0.44 -3.93
C CYS A 16 -2.42 -1.01 -3.20
N SER A 17 -1.87 -0.29 -2.22
CA SER A 17 -0.77 -0.73 -1.36
C SER A 17 -1.14 -2.02 -0.62
N THR A 18 -2.32 -2.03 0.02
CA THR A 18 -2.85 -3.20 0.72
C THR A 18 -2.99 -4.40 -0.20
N TYR A 19 -3.55 -4.19 -1.40
CA TYR A 19 -3.71 -5.25 -2.39
C TYR A 19 -2.36 -5.83 -2.84
N ILE A 20 -1.38 -4.97 -3.14
CA ILE A 20 -0.03 -5.38 -3.54
C ILE A 20 0.62 -6.23 -2.45
N LEU A 21 0.63 -5.77 -1.20
CA LEU A 21 1.20 -6.51 -0.08
C LEU A 21 0.47 -7.82 0.17
N LEU A 22 -0.87 -7.81 0.16
CA LEU A 22 -1.68 -9.00 0.38
C LEU A 22 -1.38 -10.09 -0.65
N LYS A 23 -1.37 -9.73 -1.93
CA LYS A 23 -1.05 -10.65 -3.03
C LYS A 23 0.39 -11.13 -2.96
N GLY A 24 1.33 -10.21 -2.71
CA GLY A 24 2.75 -10.49 -2.62
C GLY A 24 3.08 -11.43 -1.46
N PHE A 25 2.57 -11.15 -0.27
CA PHE A 25 2.81 -11.98 0.90
C PHE A 25 2.14 -13.34 0.80
N HIS A 26 0.91 -13.43 0.29
CA HIS A 26 0.27 -14.72 0.05
C HIS A 26 1.10 -15.61 -0.88
N ARG A 27 1.67 -15.03 -1.93
CA ARG A 27 2.54 -15.76 -2.85
C ARG A 27 3.86 -16.18 -2.21
N ALA A 28 4.45 -15.30 -1.38
CA ALA A 28 5.73 -15.54 -0.71
C ALA A 28 5.61 -16.52 0.46
N ALA A 29 4.57 -16.43 1.27
CA ALA A 29 4.40 -17.20 2.50
C ALA A 29 3.72 -18.57 2.28
N GLY A 30 3.19 -18.86 1.11
CA GLY A 30 2.47 -20.09 0.82
C GLY A 30 1.26 -20.26 1.76
N ASN A 31 1.40 -21.09 2.79
CA ASN A 31 0.34 -21.36 3.77
C ASN A 31 0.34 -20.39 4.97
N GLY A 32 1.05 -19.27 4.90
CA GLY A 32 1.06 -18.24 5.93
C GLY A 32 -0.34 -17.65 6.16
N GLN A 33 -0.66 -17.34 7.42
CA GLN A 33 -1.88 -16.63 7.76
C GLN A 33 -1.65 -15.13 7.58
N ILE A 34 -2.23 -14.58 6.53
CA ILE A 34 -2.10 -13.17 6.16
C ILE A 34 -3.50 -12.62 5.97
N ASP A 35 -3.82 -11.58 6.69
CA ASP A 35 -5.06 -10.82 6.53
C ASP A 35 -4.76 -9.31 6.43
N TYR A 36 -5.80 -8.52 6.30
CA TYR A 36 -5.67 -7.07 6.21
C TYR A 36 -6.79 -6.36 6.95
N GLU A 37 -6.49 -5.15 7.39
CA GLU A 37 -7.43 -4.20 7.95
C GLU A 37 -7.29 -2.86 7.22
N ILE A 38 -8.41 -2.26 6.86
CA ILE A 38 -8.48 -0.89 6.35
C ILE A 38 -9.37 -0.12 7.31
N PRO A 39 -8.89 0.96 7.95
CA PRO A 39 -9.66 1.74 8.91
C PRO A 39 -10.90 2.34 8.25
N ASP A 40 -11.99 2.42 8.99
CA ASP A 40 -13.19 3.15 8.57
C ASP A 40 -12.95 4.65 8.79
N ARG A 41 -13.03 5.43 7.72
CA ARG A 41 -12.77 6.87 7.75
C ARG A 41 -13.54 7.64 8.81
N ILE A 42 -14.79 7.24 9.05
CA ILE A 42 -15.72 7.96 9.96
C ILE A 42 -15.50 7.51 11.40
N ARG A 43 -15.33 6.20 11.61
CA ARG A 43 -15.26 5.61 12.94
C ARG A 43 -13.83 5.56 13.48
N ASP A 44 -12.87 5.23 12.64
CA ASP A 44 -11.51 4.89 13.05
C ASP A 44 -10.49 6.00 12.74
N GLY A 45 -10.82 6.91 11.82
CA GLY A 45 -9.91 7.96 11.36
C GLY A 45 -8.93 7.48 10.30
N TYR A 46 -7.76 8.14 10.21
CA TYR A 46 -6.71 7.84 9.24
C TYR A 46 -5.71 6.84 9.82
N GLY A 47 -5.37 5.83 9.03
CA GLY A 47 -4.27 4.91 9.29
C GLY A 47 -4.43 4.03 10.53
N ILE A 48 -3.30 3.51 11.01
CA ILE A 48 -3.25 2.63 12.19
C ILE A 48 -3.70 3.37 13.46
N ASN A 49 -4.52 2.72 14.28
CA ASN A 49 -4.99 3.25 15.55
C ASN A 49 -4.99 2.19 16.66
N GLU A 50 -5.16 2.63 17.92
CA GLU A 50 -5.08 1.75 19.09
C GLU A 50 -6.11 0.62 19.06
N SER A 51 -7.34 0.87 18.55
CA SER A 51 -8.39 -0.15 18.53
C SER A 51 -8.05 -1.28 17.56
N ILE A 52 -7.51 -0.95 16.38
CA ILE A 52 -7.04 -1.92 15.39
C ILE A 52 -5.88 -2.78 15.96
N ILE A 53 -4.94 -2.15 16.68
CA ILE A 53 -3.82 -2.85 17.29
C ILE A 53 -4.28 -3.82 18.36
N ARG A 54 -5.18 -3.40 19.26
CA ARG A 54 -5.71 -4.26 20.32
C ARG A 54 -6.50 -5.42 19.73
N GLN A 55 -7.31 -5.18 18.70
CA GLN A 55 -8.03 -6.24 18.00
C GLN A 55 -7.05 -7.23 17.34
N ALA A 56 -5.98 -6.74 16.73
CA ALA A 56 -4.94 -7.61 16.16
C ALA A 56 -4.29 -8.50 17.24
N ALA A 57 -4.02 -7.94 18.43
CA ALA A 57 -3.50 -8.74 19.55
C ALA A 57 -4.47 -9.83 20.01
N GLU A 58 -5.77 -9.50 20.13
CA GLU A 58 -6.83 -10.46 20.49
C GLU A 58 -6.97 -11.58 19.45
N ASP A 59 -6.81 -11.26 18.15
CA ASP A 59 -6.84 -12.21 17.04
C ASP A 59 -5.55 -13.06 16.97
N GLY A 60 -4.58 -12.78 17.82
CA GLY A 60 -3.30 -13.48 17.90
C GLY A 60 -2.38 -13.19 16.71
N ILE A 61 -2.41 -11.96 16.21
CA ILE A 61 -1.49 -11.48 15.16
C ILE A 61 -0.11 -11.25 15.77
N ASP A 62 0.92 -11.79 15.13
CA ASP A 62 2.32 -11.65 15.56
C ASP A 62 3.01 -10.43 14.94
N THR A 63 2.60 -10.08 13.72
CA THR A 63 3.30 -9.09 12.91
C THR A 63 2.30 -8.13 12.26
N LEU A 64 2.53 -6.84 12.44
CA LEU A 64 1.82 -5.77 11.74
C LEU A 64 2.70 -5.20 10.63
N VAL A 65 2.13 -5.01 9.47
CA VAL A 65 2.77 -4.30 8.36
C VAL A 65 1.85 -3.16 7.94
N THR A 66 2.26 -1.92 8.17
CA THR A 66 1.48 -0.78 7.66
C THR A 66 1.85 -0.49 6.20
N CYS A 67 0.94 0.07 5.43
CA CYS A 67 1.22 0.57 4.10
C CYS A 67 0.42 1.83 3.82
N ASP A 68 1.10 2.83 3.27
CA ASP A 68 0.55 4.16 3.02
C ASP A 68 0.08 4.87 4.31
N ASN A 69 0.62 4.46 5.42
CA ASN A 69 0.45 5.07 6.73
C ASN A 69 1.47 4.51 7.72
N GLY A 70 1.57 5.14 8.89
CA GLY A 70 2.34 4.61 10.00
C GLY A 70 3.57 5.46 10.36
N ILE A 71 4.14 6.24 9.43
CA ILE A 71 5.34 7.03 9.71
C ILE A 71 5.14 8.04 10.84
N ALA A 72 3.94 8.59 10.98
CA ALA A 72 3.59 9.52 12.04
C ALA A 72 2.92 8.86 13.27
N ALA A 73 2.69 7.55 13.25
CA ALA A 73 1.94 6.82 14.27
C ALA A 73 2.83 6.37 15.45
N LEU A 74 3.58 7.31 16.03
CA LEU A 74 4.58 7.04 17.08
C LEU A 74 3.99 6.34 18.31
N LYS A 75 2.83 6.82 18.77
CA LYS A 75 2.14 6.29 19.95
C LYS A 75 1.55 4.90 19.64
N GLU A 76 0.90 4.76 18.51
CA GLU A 76 0.23 3.55 18.09
C GLU A 76 1.24 2.41 17.90
N ILE A 77 2.35 2.68 17.23
CA ILE A 77 3.44 1.70 17.05
C ILE A 77 4.05 1.32 18.42
N SER A 78 4.23 2.29 19.35
CA SER A 78 4.66 1.97 20.72
C SER A 78 3.73 1.01 21.43
N ILE A 79 2.40 1.16 21.27
CA ILE A 79 1.42 0.24 21.85
C ILE A 79 1.57 -1.16 21.25
N ALA A 80 1.71 -1.27 19.94
CA ALA A 80 1.93 -2.56 19.28
C ALA A 80 3.20 -3.26 19.78
N LYS A 81 4.30 -2.50 19.95
CA LYS A 81 5.55 -3.02 20.53
C LYS A 81 5.39 -3.48 21.98
N GLN A 82 4.65 -2.74 22.82
CA GLN A 82 4.34 -3.14 24.19
C GLN A 82 3.52 -4.43 24.28
N LEU A 83 2.69 -4.70 23.28
CA LEU A 83 1.92 -5.93 23.13
C LEU A 83 2.76 -7.09 22.54
N GLY A 84 4.05 -6.88 22.31
CA GLY A 84 4.99 -7.91 21.85
C GLY A 84 4.95 -8.18 20.33
N MET A 85 4.30 -7.33 19.54
CA MET A 85 4.21 -7.51 18.11
C MET A 85 5.49 -7.08 17.39
N THR A 86 5.80 -7.72 16.27
CA THR A 86 6.73 -7.21 15.27
C THR A 86 5.99 -6.19 14.43
N VAL A 87 6.60 -5.02 14.18
CA VAL A 87 5.99 -3.95 13.37
C VAL A 87 6.93 -3.52 12.26
N VAL A 88 6.43 -3.54 11.04
CA VAL A 88 7.10 -3.00 9.85
C VAL A 88 6.24 -1.86 9.32
N VAL A 89 6.82 -0.68 9.19
CA VAL A 89 6.16 0.49 8.58
C VAL A 89 6.62 0.62 7.14
N THR A 90 5.68 0.67 6.20
CA THR A 90 5.95 1.10 4.82
C THR A 90 5.08 2.31 4.51
N ASP A 91 5.71 3.43 4.20
CA ASP A 91 5.03 4.71 4.02
C ASP A 91 5.78 5.58 3.00
N HIS A 92 5.21 6.71 2.62
CA HIS A 92 5.81 7.69 1.74
C HIS A 92 5.50 9.14 2.17
N HIS A 93 4.80 9.31 3.28
CA HIS A 93 4.45 10.60 3.83
C HIS A 93 5.67 11.28 4.46
N GLU A 94 5.54 12.60 4.71
CA GLU A 94 6.61 13.36 5.36
C GLU A 94 6.87 12.80 6.77
N VAL A 95 8.14 12.54 7.05
CA VAL A 95 8.57 12.09 8.38
C VAL A 95 8.40 13.23 9.38
N PRO A 96 7.71 13.01 10.53
CA PRO A 96 7.59 14.03 11.57
C PRO A 96 8.96 14.53 12.04
N VAL A 97 9.05 15.80 12.37
CA VAL A 97 10.27 16.44 12.86
C VAL A 97 10.06 17.14 14.19
N ASP A 98 11.08 17.18 15.03
CA ASP A 98 11.14 18.00 16.24
C ASP A 98 12.38 18.91 16.24
N ALA A 99 12.74 19.44 17.41
CA ALA A 99 13.90 20.29 17.56
C ALA A 99 15.25 19.58 17.30
N TYR A 100 15.28 18.27 17.23
CA TYR A 100 16.47 17.44 17.07
C TYR A 100 16.56 16.73 15.71
N GLY A 101 15.51 16.81 14.88
CA GLY A 101 15.47 16.20 13.55
C GLY A 101 14.23 15.34 13.34
N GLN A 102 14.32 14.39 12.40
CA GLN A 102 13.22 13.46 12.09
C GLN A 102 12.98 12.49 13.26
N ILE A 103 11.70 12.21 13.52
CA ILE A 103 11.25 11.26 14.56
C ILE A 103 10.63 10.06 13.86
N LEU A 104 11.27 8.90 13.98
CA LEU A 104 10.74 7.65 13.44
C LEU A 104 9.90 6.91 14.49
N PRO A 105 8.84 6.21 14.08
CA PRO A 105 8.09 5.32 14.96
C PRO A 105 8.99 4.18 15.46
N PRO A 106 8.78 3.66 16.70
CA PRO A 106 9.60 2.60 17.29
C PRO A 106 9.26 1.20 16.69
N ALA A 107 9.21 1.11 15.37
CA ALA A 107 9.00 -0.11 14.61
C ALA A 107 10.28 -0.96 14.53
N ASP A 108 10.16 -2.24 14.16
CA ASP A 108 11.32 -3.10 13.91
C ASP A 108 12.01 -2.75 12.59
N ALA A 109 11.24 -2.24 11.63
CA ALA A 109 11.75 -1.66 10.38
C ALA A 109 10.82 -0.54 9.89
N VAL A 110 11.42 0.47 9.29
CA VAL A 110 10.72 1.57 8.63
C VAL A 110 11.25 1.69 7.20
N VAL A 111 10.36 1.60 6.24
CA VAL A 111 10.64 1.77 4.81
C VAL A 111 9.88 3.00 4.33
N ASP A 112 10.59 4.10 4.20
CA ASP A 112 10.04 5.36 3.71
C ASP A 112 11.15 6.10 2.95
N PRO A 113 10.93 6.51 1.68
CA PRO A 113 11.95 7.16 0.88
C PRO A 113 12.33 8.57 1.38
N LYS A 114 11.56 9.14 2.31
CA LYS A 114 11.77 10.50 2.85
C LYS A 114 12.52 10.52 4.18
N GLN A 115 13.05 9.39 4.64
CA GLN A 115 13.89 9.34 5.83
C GLN A 115 15.22 10.04 5.59
N ASP A 116 15.75 10.72 6.62
CA ASP A 116 17.09 11.28 6.60
C ASP A 116 18.13 10.17 6.36
N GLY A 117 19.05 10.42 5.42
CA GLY A 117 20.10 9.47 5.05
C GLY A 117 19.64 8.37 4.08
N GLU A 118 18.37 8.37 3.65
CA GLU A 118 17.92 7.47 2.59
C GLU A 118 18.63 7.77 1.26
N THR A 119 19.06 6.73 0.58
CA THR A 119 19.83 6.83 -0.66
C THR A 119 19.03 6.50 -1.91
N TYR A 120 17.74 6.20 -1.76
CA TYR A 120 16.87 5.94 -2.89
C TYR A 120 16.79 7.17 -3.81
N PRO A 121 17.04 7.04 -5.12
CA PRO A 121 17.30 8.20 -5.99
C PRO A 121 16.08 9.08 -6.27
N TYR A 122 14.84 8.59 -6.06
CA TYR A 122 13.63 9.33 -6.32
C TYR A 122 12.60 9.18 -5.19
N HIS A 123 12.51 10.18 -4.33
CA HIS A 123 11.73 10.13 -3.09
C HIS A 123 10.22 10.39 -3.31
N GLU A 124 9.82 10.94 -4.46
CA GLU A 124 8.44 11.34 -4.78
C GLU A 124 7.63 10.15 -5.34
N ILE A 125 7.61 9.02 -4.64
CA ILE A 125 6.82 7.82 -4.98
C ILE A 125 5.69 7.65 -3.97
N CYS A 126 4.57 7.05 -4.41
CA CYS A 126 3.43 6.78 -3.52
C CYS A 126 3.60 5.48 -2.72
N GLY A 127 2.75 5.26 -1.71
CA GLY A 127 2.80 4.10 -0.84
C GLY A 127 2.69 2.77 -1.59
N ALA A 128 1.87 2.70 -2.64
CA ALA A 128 1.75 1.51 -3.48
C ALA A 128 3.05 1.19 -4.25
N VAL A 129 3.82 2.20 -4.63
CA VAL A 129 5.13 1.98 -5.26
C VAL A 129 6.13 1.46 -4.22
N VAL A 130 6.12 1.98 -2.99
CA VAL A 130 6.94 1.45 -1.89
C VAL A 130 6.60 -0.02 -1.64
N ALA A 131 5.31 -0.35 -1.50
CA ALA A 131 4.83 -1.73 -1.34
C ALA A 131 5.26 -2.63 -2.52
N TRP A 132 5.12 -2.15 -3.76
CA TRP A 132 5.50 -2.89 -4.96
C TRP A 132 7.00 -3.20 -5.01
N LYS A 133 7.85 -2.26 -4.62
CA LYS A 133 9.30 -2.47 -4.52
C LYS A 133 9.68 -3.44 -3.39
N LEU A 134 9.02 -3.36 -2.25
CA LEU A 134 9.23 -4.32 -1.16
C LEU A 134 8.92 -5.76 -1.63
N ILE A 135 7.82 -5.95 -2.35
CA ILE A 135 7.48 -7.28 -2.91
C ILE A 135 8.50 -7.74 -3.95
N ASN A 136 9.11 -6.83 -4.73
CA ASN A 136 10.20 -7.20 -5.64
C ASN A 136 11.36 -7.84 -4.88
N VAL A 137 11.87 -7.16 -3.84
CA VAL A 137 13.00 -7.65 -3.05
C VAL A 137 12.69 -9.00 -2.41
N ILE A 138 11.47 -9.17 -1.85
CA ILE A 138 11.03 -10.43 -1.27
C ILE A 138 10.99 -11.54 -2.33
N TYR A 139 10.51 -11.25 -3.53
CA TYR A 139 10.43 -12.22 -4.61
C TYR A 139 11.81 -12.61 -5.13
N GLU A 140 12.74 -11.66 -5.25
CA GLU A 140 14.14 -11.93 -5.61
C GLU A 140 14.79 -12.86 -4.59
N ASP A 141 14.66 -12.59 -3.29
CA ASP A 141 15.21 -13.42 -2.21
C ASP A 141 14.65 -14.85 -2.21
N LEU A 142 13.38 -15.02 -2.57
CA LEU A 142 12.71 -16.31 -2.62
C LEU A 142 12.81 -17.02 -3.98
N GLY A 143 13.45 -16.40 -4.97
CA GLY A 143 13.55 -16.95 -6.33
C GLY A 143 12.22 -17.01 -7.06
N ILE A 144 11.25 -16.16 -6.70
CA ILE A 144 9.97 -16.05 -7.40
C ILE A 144 10.19 -15.26 -8.69
N PRO A 145 9.65 -15.75 -9.84
CA PRO A 145 9.91 -15.13 -11.14
C PRO A 145 9.46 -13.66 -11.23
N GLU A 146 10.29 -12.80 -11.82
CA GLU A 146 10.05 -11.36 -12.01
C GLU A 146 8.68 -11.04 -12.65
N HIS A 147 8.21 -11.87 -13.57
CA HIS A 147 6.93 -11.62 -14.22
C HIS A 147 5.74 -11.64 -13.26
N GLU A 148 5.82 -12.37 -12.13
CA GLU A 148 4.78 -12.39 -11.11
C GLU A 148 4.75 -11.06 -10.33
N TRP A 149 5.90 -10.47 -10.03
CA TRP A 149 5.99 -9.13 -9.47
C TRP A 149 5.46 -8.07 -10.43
N MET A 150 5.83 -8.17 -11.72
CA MET A 150 5.35 -7.26 -12.76
C MET A 150 3.83 -7.32 -12.99
N GLU A 151 3.14 -8.36 -12.56
CA GLU A 151 1.67 -8.39 -12.59
C GLU A 151 1.04 -7.37 -11.63
N LEU A 152 1.75 -6.95 -10.59
CA LEU A 152 1.28 -5.96 -9.62
C LEU A 152 1.50 -4.50 -10.06
N LEU A 153 2.24 -4.26 -11.14
CA LEU A 153 2.59 -2.93 -11.64
C LEU A 153 1.35 -2.08 -11.98
N GLU A 154 0.26 -2.70 -12.41
CA GLU A 154 -0.99 -2.00 -12.73
C GLU A 154 -1.56 -1.24 -11.51
N PHE A 155 -1.44 -1.81 -10.31
CA PHE A 155 -1.91 -1.16 -9.07
C PHE A 155 -0.99 -0.04 -8.61
N ALA A 156 0.32 -0.20 -8.75
CA ALA A 156 1.29 0.86 -8.51
C ALA A 156 1.05 2.06 -9.45
N ALA A 157 0.70 1.81 -10.72
CA ALA A 157 0.38 2.86 -11.68
C ALA A 157 -0.94 3.57 -11.37
N ILE A 158 -1.97 2.82 -10.97
CA ILE A 158 -3.28 3.38 -10.57
C ILE A 158 -3.09 4.30 -9.36
N ALA A 159 -2.37 3.84 -8.35
CA ALA A 159 -2.08 4.60 -7.15
C ALA A 159 -1.26 5.88 -7.46
N THR A 160 -0.18 5.75 -8.24
CA THR A 160 0.65 6.91 -8.63
C THR A 160 -0.16 8.04 -9.25
N VAL A 161 -1.14 7.70 -10.10
CA VAL A 161 -2.03 8.71 -10.69
C VAL A 161 -3.08 9.17 -9.69
N GLY A 162 -3.64 8.25 -8.91
CA GLY A 162 -4.72 8.53 -7.96
C GLY A 162 -4.31 9.40 -6.80
N ASP A 163 -3.07 9.24 -6.31
CA ASP A 163 -2.45 10.06 -5.28
C ASP A 163 -1.78 11.34 -5.83
N VAL A 164 -2.04 11.63 -7.10
CA VAL A 164 -1.61 12.88 -7.77
C VAL A 164 -0.07 13.07 -7.75
N MET A 165 0.68 11.97 -7.78
CA MET A 165 2.14 12.04 -7.80
C MET A 165 2.67 12.66 -9.09
N LYS A 166 3.81 13.35 -9.01
CA LYS A 166 4.47 13.93 -10.18
C LYS A 166 4.86 12.83 -11.17
N LEU A 167 4.38 12.91 -12.42
CA LEU A 167 4.68 11.93 -13.49
C LEU A 167 6.07 12.23 -14.12
N GLN A 168 7.11 12.19 -13.30
CA GLN A 168 8.51 12.39 -13.67
C GLN A 168 9.29 11.12 -13.31
N ASP A 169 10.52 11.04 -13.78
CA ASP A 169 11.45 9.95 -13.49
C ASP A 169 10.76 8.56 -13.52
N GLU A 170 10.90 7.76 -12.48
CA GLU A 170 10.33 6.42 -12.46
C GLU A 170 8.79 6.41 -12.41
N ASN A 171 8.12 7.39 -11.80
CA ASN A 171 6.66 7.47 -11.81
C ASN A 171 6.10 7.50 -13.22
N ARG A 172 6.78 8.20 -14.14
CA ARG A 172 6.41 8.23 -15.56
C ARG A 172 6.50 6.85 -16.20
N LEU A 173 7.54 6.07 -15.85
CA LEU A 173 7.73 4.72 -16.38
C LEU A 173 6.69 3.76 -15.79
N ILE A 174 6.47 3.81 -14.47
CA ILE A 174 5.47 3.03 -13.76
C ILE A 174 4.09 3.24 -14.39
N VAL A 175 3.66 4.49 -14.56
CA VAL A 175 2.35 4.80 -15.16
C VAL A 175 2.30 4.37 -16.62
N LYS A 176 3.33 4.63 -17.42
CA LYS A 176 3.38 4.24 -18.83
C LYS A 176 3.24 2.74 -19.05
N TYR A 177 3.96 1.94 -18.27
CA TYR A 177 3.94 0.48 -18.42
C TYR A 177 2.78 -0.16 -17.66
N GLY A 178 2.39 0.39 -16.50
CA GLY A 178 1.23 -0.09 -15.75
C GLY A 178 -0.09 0.10 -16.49
N LEU A 179 -0.31 1.25 -17.15
CA LEU A 179 -1.49 1.46 -18.00
C LEU A 179 -1.59 0.44 -19.13
N LYS A 180 -0.46 0.08 -19.76
CA LYS A 180 -0.44 -0.99 -20.76
C LYS A 180 -0.77 -2.35 -20.15
N LYS A 181 -0.32 -2.59 -18.91
CA LYS A 181 -0.56 -3.83 -18.18
C LYS A 181 -2.05 -4.02 -17.87
N ILE A 182 -2.78 -2.94 -17.56
CA ILE A 182 -4.23 -2.98 -17.31
C ILE A 182 -4.97 -3.61 -18.50
N GLY A 183 -4.53 -3.37 -19.74
CA GLY A 183 -5.13 -3.97 -20.95
C GLY A 183 -5.14 -5.50 -20.94
N SER A 184 -4.24 -6.14 -20.18
CA SER A 184 -4.15 -7.59 -19.99
C SER A 184 -4.37 -8.02 -18.54
N THR A 185 -5.06 -7.19 -17.75
CA THR A 185 -5.26 -7.44 -16.31
C THR A 185 -5.98 -8.77 -16.06
N LYS A 186 -5.50 -9.50 -15.07
CA LYS A 186 -6.16 -10.70 -14.53
C LYS A 186 -7.13 -10.35 -13.40
N ASN A 187 -7.14 -9.10 -12.93
CA ASN A 187 -8.02 -8.66 -11.85
C ASN A 187 -9.44 -8.44 -12.39
N THR A 188 -10.37 -9.28 -11.94
CA THR A 188 -11.76 -9.24 -12.37
C THR A 188 -12.45 -7.94 -11.94
N GLY A 189 -12.17 -7.45 -10.72
CA GLY A 189 -12.75 -6.22 -10.20
C GLY A 189 -12.34 -5.01 -11.04
N LEU A 190 -11.05 -4.88 -11.35
CA LEU A 190 -10.56 -3.79 -12.20
C LEU A 190 -11.17 -3.85 -13.61
N ARG A 191 -11.25 -5.04 -14.20
CA ARG A 191 -11.90 -5.23 -15.51
C ARG A 191 -13.35 -4.79 -15.49
N MET A 192 -14.12 -5.24 -14.49
CA MET A 192 -15.52 -4.87 -14.37
C MET A 192 -15.70 -3.37 -14.10
N LEU A 193 -14.79 -2.76 -13.36
CA LEU A 193 -14.83 -1.31 -13.10
C LEU A 193 -14.63 -0.51 -14.39
N VAL A 194 -13.68 -0.91 -15.23
CA VAL A 194 -13.44 -0.32 -16.56
C VAL A 194 -14.67 -0.47 -17.45
N GLU A 195 -15.23 -1.68 -17.53
CA GLU A 195 -16.41 -2.02 -18.32
C GLU A 195 -17.66 -1.21 -17.90
N LYS A 196 -17.92 -1.14 -16.59
CA LYS A 196 -19.08 -0.40 -16.03
C LYS A 196 -19.02 1.11 -16.30
N ASN A 197 -17.82 1.64 -16.48
CA ASN A 197 -17.62 3.03 -16.84
C ASN A 197 -17.53 3.26 -18.36
N ASN A 198 -17.83 2.24 -19.18
CA ASN A 198 -17.79 2.27 -20.64
C ASN A 198 -16.44 2.72 -21.20
N LEU A 199 -15.34 2.33 -20.56
CA LEU A 199 -13.98 2.64 -20.98
C LEU A 199 -13.41 1.50 -21.85
N ASP A 200 -12.58 1.86 -22.82
CA ASP A 200 -11.77 0.89 -23.56
C ASP A 200 -10.54 0.52 -22.75
N ILE A 201 -10.48 -0.71 -22.26
CA ILE A 201 -9.40 -1.22 -21.42
C ILE A 201 -8.03 -1.18 -22.11
N ASN A 202 -7.99 -1.21 -23.44
CA ASN A 202 -6.75 -1.15 -24.22
C ASN A 202 -6.28 0.28 -24.50
N ASN A 203 -7.09 1.29 -24.17
CA ASN A 203 -6.82 2.69 -24.45
C ASN A 203 -6.99 3.58 -23.21
N LEU A 204 -6.60 3.06 -22.05
CA LEU A 204 -6.62 3.84 -20.81
C LEU A 204 -5.46 4.84 -20.78
N SER A 205 -5.73 6.01 -20.20
CA SER A 205 -4.77 7.06 -19.94
C SER A 205 -4.79 7.48 -18.46
N ALA A 206 -3.83 8.28 -18.03
CA ALA A 206 -3.81 8.86 -16.69
C ALA A 206 -5.11 9.64 -16.39
N TYR A 207 -5.73 10.28 -17.40
CA TYR A 207 -7.04 10.93 -17.24
C TYR A 207 -8.13 9.96 -16.78
N HIS A 208 -8.23 8.79 -17.43
CA HIS A 208 -9.22 7.78 -17.06
C HIS A 208 -8.99 7.24 -15.62
N ILE A 209 -7.74 7.09 -15.22
CA ILE A 209 -7.43 6.70 -13.84
C ILE A 209 -7.81 7.82 -12.87
N GLY A 210 -7.33 9.05 -13.09
CA GLY A 210 -7.50 10.15 -12.12
C GLY A 210 -8.96 10.64 -11.99
N PHE A 211 -9.73 10.61 -13.08
CA PHE A 211 -11.06 11.25 -13.13
C PHE A 211 -12.23 10.26 -13.23
N VAL A 212 -11.99 8.98 -13.49
CA VAL A 212 -13.06 7.98 -13.61
C VAL A 212 -12.83 6.83 -12.62
N ILE A 213 -11.74 6.08 -12.77
CA ILE A 213 -11.47 4.89 -11.96
C ILE A 213 -11.14 5.26 -10.51
N GLY A 214 -10.26 6.25 -10.31
CA GLY A 214 -9.84 6.72 -8.99
C GLY A 214 -11.01 7.20 -8.12
N PRO A 215 -11.89 8.08 -8.60
CA PRO A 215 -13.09 8.45 -7.86
C PRO A 215 -13.98 7.27 -7.46
N CYS A 216 -14.09 6.24 -8.30
CA CYS A 216 -14.85 5.04 -7.96
C CYS A 216 -14.21 4.25 -6.82
N LEU A 217 -12.88 4.07 -6.83
CA LEU A 217 -12.14 3.39 -5.76
C LEU A 217 -12.22 4.20 -4.45
N ASN A 218 -11.98 5.50 -4.51
CA ASN A 218 -12.10 6.39 -3.35
C ASN A 218 -13.52 6.45 -2.77
N ALA A 219 -14.55 6.26 -3.60
CA ALA A 219 -15.94 6.27 -3.13
C ALA A 219 -16.23 5.10 -2.18
N GLY A 220 -15.60 3.94 -2.37
CA GLY A 220 -15.72 2.79 -1.46
C GLY A 220 -15.41 3.18 -0.01
N GLY A 221 -14.25 3.76 0.24
CA GLY A 221 -13.83 4.22 1.55
C GLY A 221 -14.61 5.42 2.12
N ARG A 222 -15.37 6.15 1.27
CA ARG A 222 -16.17 7.31 1.68
C ARG A 222 -17.63 6.97 1.97
N LEU A 223 -18.19 5.95 1.33
CA LEU A 223 -19.64 5.62 1.42
C LEU A 223 -19.93 4.54 2.45
N LYS A 224 -19.07 3.54 2.61
CA LYS A 224 -19.24 2.42 3.56
C LYS A 224 -17.92 2.00 4.15
N SER A 225 -17.15 1.25 3.39
CA SER A 225 -15.86 0.68 3.79
C SER A 225 -15.06 0.36 2.54
N ALA A 226 -13.74 0.58 2.59
CA ALA A 226 -12.83 0.17 1.52
C ALA A 226 -12.57 -1.36 1.50
N LYS A 227 -13.18 -2.11 2.41
CA LYS A 227 -13.11 -3.59 2.49
C LYS A 227 -14.08 -4.33 1.55
N VAL A 228 -14.88 -3.62 0.75
CA VAL A 228 -15.92 -4.20 -0.13
C VAL A 228 -15.34 -4.57 -1.50
#